data_d37550fd841ef7818c64169c27e054ce
#
_entry.id   d37550fd841ef7818c64169c27e054ce
#
_cell.length_a   1.000
_cell.length_b   1.000
_cell.length_c   1.000
_cell.angle_alpha   90.00
_cell.angle_beta   90.00
_cell.angle_gamma   90.00
#
_symmetry.space_group_name_H-M   'P 1'
#
loop_
_entity.id
_entity.type
_entity.pdbx_description
1 polymer ?
#
loop_
_entity_poly.entity_id
_entity_poly.type
_entity_poly.pdbx_seq_one_letter_code
_entity_poly.pdbx_strand_id
1 'polypeptide(L)'
;MKRLTIYCLTCLIGVSLLFAQQGVTQCGTPTGQPKFPIETYQELPDPSSPSDKDWAAVTIPQISWGTIDTRYAKHRLPQLKKQQLTTLKGWRGERVNAQAVVWTGTEVKDLNFSFTDFKDKKGNSLSDEAFKAGFIRYVMTDELNKDGRGACGHRQAVDYDSLLVADPIDTNLKSMSVPARTVQPIWVQCWIPQSATSGTYKGALLVKDGSRLLQQLNLEILVSSRELPAPSEWAYHLDLWQSPFAVARYYQVPLWSQEHLDAMRPLMKMLADAGQKIITATLTHKPWNGQTEDYFETMVTWMKRADGTWAFD
;
A
#
# COMPACT_ATOMS: atom_id res chain seq x y z
N MET A 1 62.80 -7.28 -27.52
CA MET A 1 61.44 -7.24 -28.03
C MET A 1 60.43 -8.10 -27.23
N LYS A 2 60.60 -8.29 -25.92
CA LYS A 2 59.67 -9.12 -25.10
C LYS A 2 58.97 -8.33 -23.95
N ARG A 3 59.13 -7.01 -23.87
CA ARG A 3 58.52 -6.23 -22.79
C ARG A 3 57.36 -5.33 -23.24
N LEU A 4 57.06 -5.21 -24.54
CA LEU A 4 55.98 -4.31 -25.04
C LEU A 4 54.63 -5.01 -25.15
N THR A 5 54.59 -6.36 -25.16
CA THR A 5 53.34 -7.12 -25.37
C THR A 5 52.53 -7.31 -24.09
N ILE A 6 53.16 -7.20 -22.91
CA ILE A 6 52.47 -7.42 -21.63
C ILE A 6 51.66 -6.15 -21.17
N TYR A 7 52.11 -4.97 -21.56
CA TYR A 7 51.38 -3.74 -21.20
C TYR A 7 50.08 -3.50 -21.98
N CYS A 8 49.97 -4.04 -23.20
CA CYS A 8 48.77 -3.93 -23.99
C CYS A 8 47.65 -4.87 -23.53
N LEU A 9 48.00 -6.06 -22.99
CA LEU A 9 47.00 -7.02 -22.54
C LEU A 9 46.37 -6.65 -21.21
N THR A 10 47.17 -6.04 -20.32
CA THR A 10 46.64 -5.54 -19.02
C THR A 10 45.76 -4.29 -19.18
N CYS A 11 46.05 -3.42 -20.16
CA CYS A 11 45.18 -2.28 -20.44
C CYS A 11 43.83 -2.71 -21.04
N LEU A 12 43.80 -3.72 -21.91
CA LEU A 12 42.56 -4.20 -22.53
C LEU A 12 41.66 -4.93 -21.53
N ILE A 13 42.24 -5.69 -20.60
CA ILE A 13 41.48 -6.38 -19.53
C ILE A 13 40.98 -5.34 -18.49
N GLY A 14 41.80 -4.34 -18.17
CA GLY A 14 41.40 -3.27 -17.25
C GLY A 14 40.27 -2.37 -17.78
N VAL A 15 40.28 -2.09 -19.10
CA VAL A 15 39.25 -1.28 -19.75
C VAL A 15 37.94 -2.08 -19.87
N SER A 16 38.01 -3.39 -20.17
CA SER A 16 36.79 -4.23 -20.23
C SER A 16 36.15 -4.44 -18.87
N LEU A 17 36.93 -4.56 -17.81
CA LEU A 17 36.39 -4.63 -16.44
C LEU A 17 35.81 -3.29 -15.96
N LEU A 18 36.40 -2.16 -16.38
CA LEU A 18 35.87 -0.85 -16.05
C LEU A 18 34.55 -0.56 -16.79
N PHE A 19 34.39 -1.00 -18.04
CA PHE A 19 33.11 -0.86 -18.75
C PHE A 19 32.02 -1.78 -18.21
N ALA A 20 32.35 -2.98 -17.78
CA ALA A 20 31.40 -3.88 -17.14
C ALA A 20 30.95 -3.35 -15.77
N GLN A 21 31.85 -2.78 -14.98
CA GLN A 21 31.50 -2.16 -13.70
C GLN A 21 30.72 -0.84 -13.86
N GLN A 22 30.99 -0.04 -14.91
CA GLN A 22 30.26 1.20 -15.13
C GLN A 22 28.82 0.93 -15.62
N GLY A 23 28.58 -0.13 -16.37
CA GLY A 23 27.24 -0.52 -16.81
C GLY A 23 26.33 -0.93 -15.64
N VAL A 24 26.87 -1.66 -14.66
CA VAL A 24 26.12 -2.13 -13.49
C VAL A 24 25.89 -1.03 -12.46
N THR A 25 26.83 -0.09 -12.30
CA THR A 25 26.71 1.02 -11.34
C THR A 25 25.76 2.12 -11.78
N GLN A 26 25.46 2.28 -13.05
CA GLN A 26 24.54 3.31 -13.52
C GLN A 26 23.05 2.92 -13.44
N CYS A 27 22.74 1.64 -13.43
CA CYS A 27 21.37 1.17 -13.47
C CYS A 27 20.68 1.09 -12.11
N GLY A 28 21.35 1.27 -11.02
CA GLY A 28 20.75 1.10 -9.69
C GLY A 28 21.11 2.15 -8.66
N THR A 29 21.90 3.14 -9.05
CA THR A 29 22.22 4.22 -8.12
C THR A 29 21.07 5.21 -8.09
N PRO A 30 20.34 5.33 -6.98
CA PRO A 30 19.28 6.32 -6.88
C PRO A 30 19.88 7.71 -7.10
N THR A 31 19.37 8.40 -8.08
CA THR A 31 19.75 9.77 -8.39
C THR A 31 19.24 10.70 -7.30
N GLY A 32 20.03 10.92 -6.24
CA GLY A 32 19.89 12.08 -5.35
C GLY A 32 18.52 12.37 -4.72
N GLN A 33 17.59 11.43 -4.76
CA GLN A 33 16.30 11.58 -4.12
C GLN A 33 16.47 11.54 -2.59
N PRO A 34 15.78 12.40 -1.84
CA PRO A 34 15.88 12.39 -0.39
C PRO A 34 15.39 11.03 0.15
N LYS A 35 16.07 10.52 1.19
CA LYS A 35 15.53 9.40 1.96
C LYS A 35 14.21 9.83 2.56
N PHE A 36 13.13 9.20 2.14
CA PHE A 36 11.85 9.36 2.82
C PHE A 36 11.86 8.45 4.03
N PRO A 37 11.62 8.98 5.25
CA PRO A 37 11.33 8.12 6.38
C PRO A 37 10.09 7.29 6.00
N ILE A 38 10.16 5.97 6.15
CA ILE A 38 9.03 5.05 5.89
C ILE A 38 7.79 5.45 6.70
N GLU A 39 8.00 6.19 7.79
CA GLU A 39 7.00 6.52 8.80
C GLU A 39 6.20 7.79 8.52
N THR A 40 6.62 8.63 7.58
CA THR A 40 5.97 9.92 7.30
C THR A 40 5.50 10.02 5.87
N TYR A 41 4.27 9.58 5.64
CA TYR A 41 3.58 9.89 4.40
C TYR A 41 3.11 11.35 4.43
N GLN A 42 3.47 12.15 3.43
CA GLN A 42 3.02 13.53 3.29
C GLN A 42 2.01 13.62 2.14
N GLU A 43 0.83 14.12 2.45
CA GLU A 43 -0.19 14.38 1.45
C GLU A 43 0.16 15.64 0.65
N LEU A 44 -0.07 15.60 -0.65
CA LEU A 44 0.06 16.79 -1.49
C LEU A 44 -1.03 17.82 -1.14
N PRO A 45 -0.79 19.12 -1.42
CA PRO A 45 -1.85 20.12 -1.32
C PRO A 45 -3.04 19.76 -2.20
N ASP A 46 -4.24 19.87 -1.67
CA ASP A 46 -5.45 19.61 -2.46
C ASP A 46 -5.75 20.80 -3.37
N PRO A 47 -5.84 20.63 -4.70
CA PRO A 47 -6.22 21.68 -5.62
C PRO A 47 -7.72 22.00 -5.54
N SER A 48 -8.54 21.13 -4.93
CA SER A 48 -9.96 21.34 -4.76
C SER A 48 -10.29 22.13 -3.48
N SER A 49 -11.39 22.83 -3.49
CA SER A 49 -11.91 23.52 -2.32
C SER A 49 -13.26 22.94 -1.91
N PRO A 50 -13.56 22.82 -0.61
CA PRO A 50 -14.86 22.35 -0.17
C PRO A 50 -15.94 23.36 -0.53
N SER A 51 -17.10 22.86 -0.99
CA SER A 51 -18.27 23.70 -1.27
C SER A 51 -18.92 24.17 0.03
N ASP A 52 -19.00 25.48 0.25
CA ASP A 52 -19.66 26.05 1.43
C ASP A 52 -21.11 25.61 1.56
N LYS A 53 -21.82 25.54 0.45
CA LYS A 53 -23.23 25.12 0.39
C LYS A 53 -23.41 23.69 0.86
N ASP A 54 -22.56 22.79 0.38
CA ASP A 54 -22.69 21.36 0.68
C ASP A 54 -22.34 21.05 2.14
N TRP A 55 -21.35 21.77 2.69
CA TRP A 55 -20.91 21.58 4.07
C TRP A 55 -21.70 22.35 5.11
N ALA A 56 -22.60 23.29 4.71
CA ALA A 56 -23.36 24.14 5.65
C ALA A 56 -24.17 23.34 6.67
N ALA A 57 -24.66 22.15 6.31
CA ALA A 57 -25.46 21.30 7.20
C ALA A 57 -24.61 20.41 8.14
N VAL A 58 -23.28 20.40 7.99
CA VAL A 58 -22.40 19.55 8.78
C VAL A 58 -21.77 20.39 9.90
N THR A 59 -22.44 20.52 11.00
CA THR A 59 -22.01 21.36 12.14
C THR A 59 -21.18 20.65 13.18
N ILE A 60 -21.23 19.32 13.20
CA ILE A 60 -20.48 18.44 14.14
C ILE A 60 -19.92 17.24 13.36
N PRO A 61 -18.88 16.57 13.89
CA PRO A 61 -18.37 15.35 13.32
C PRO A 61 -19.48 14.30 13.13
N GLN A 62 -19.53 13.73 11.96
CA GLN A 62 -20.41 12.63 11.58
C GLN A 62 -19.57 11.40 11.33
N ILE A 63 -20.05 10.24 11.77
CA ILE A 63 -19.29 9.00 11.67
C ILE A 63 -20.25 7.86 11.32
N SER A 64 -19.84 7.02 10.38
CA SER A 64 -20.64 5.89 9.91
C SER A 64 -19.76 4.79 9.36
N TRP A 65 -20.25 3.58 9.34
CA TRP A 65 -19.71 2.57 8.43
C TRP A 65 -19.99 2.97 6.99
N GLY A 66 -18.97 2.83 6.14
CA GLY A 66 -19.05 2.97 4.69
C GLY A 66 -18.80 1.64 3.99
N THR A 67 -18.71 1.65 2.66
CA THR A 67 -18.29 0.48 1.89
C THR A 67 -16.80 0.49 1.65
N ILE A 68 -16.16 -0.69 1.64
CA ILE A 68 -14.74 -0.85 1.30
C ILE A 68 -14.44 -0.59 -0.19
N ASP A 69 -15.47 -0.55 -1.03
CA ASP A 69 -15.35 -0.36 -2.47
C ASP A 69 -15.31 1.12 -2.88
N THR A 70 -15.44 2.03 -1.92
CA THR A 70 -15.46 3.48 -2.20
C THR A 70 -14.20 4.14 -1.68
N ARG A 71 -13.48 4.81 -2.56
CA ARG A 71 -12.44 5.77 -2.23
C ARG A 71 -13.06 7.17 -2.09
N TYR A 72 -13.01 7.74 -0.91
CA TYR A 72 -13.65 9.02 -0.62
C TYR A 72 -12.76 10.19 -0.98
N ALA A 73 -13.31 11.19 -1.65
CA ALA A 73 -12.63 12.46 -1.89
C ALA A 73 -12.55 13.28 -0.61
N LYS A 74 -11.45 14.00 -0.42
CA LYS A 74 -11.14 14.73 0.82
C LYS A 74 -12.18 15.78 1.17
N HIS A 75 -12.68 16.52 0.19
CA HIS A 75 -13.56 17.67 0.38
C HIS A 75 -14.98 17.50 -0.17
N ARG A 76 -15.35 16.31 -0.63
CA ARG A 76 -16.73 16.00 -1.06
C ARG A 76 -17.47 15.24 0.03
N LEU A 77 -18.69 15.65 0.35
CA LEU A 77 -19.52 14.92 1.31
C LEU A 77 -19.72 13.47 0.85
N PRO A 78 -19.52 12.49 1.76
CA PRO A 78 -19.66 11.09 1.41
C PRO A 78 -21.11 10.74 1.08
N GLN A 79 -21.32 10.12 -0.07
CA GLN A 79 -22.64 9.62 -0.48
C GLN A 79 -22.85 8.24 0.14
N LEU A 80 -23.32 8.19 1.38
CA LEU A 80 -23.56 6.94 2.08
C LEU A 80 -24.83 7.01 2.95
N LYS A 81 -25.46 5.85 3.15
CA LYS A 81 -26.50 5.69 4.15
C LYS A 81 -25.82 5.47 5.51
N LYS A 82 -26.13 6.33 6.49
CA LYS A 82 -25.55 6.20 7.83
C LYS A 82 -25.89 4.85 8.47
N GLN A 83 -24.86 4.16 8.93
CA GLN A 83 -24.94 2.87 9.59
C GLN A 83 -24.01 2.85 10.81
N GLN A 84 -24.55 2.43 11.95
CA GLN A 84 -23.76 2.27 13.20
C GLN A 84 -23.38 0.82 13.48
N LEU A 85 -23.89 -0.11 12.70
CA LEU A 85 -23.60 -1.53 12.79
C LEU A 85 -23.16 -2.04 11.42
N THR A 86 -22.08 -2.80 11.37
CA THR A 86 -21.72 -3.62 10.23
C THR A 86 -21.40 -5.05 10.67
N THR A 87 -21.58 -6.00 9.76
CA THR A 87 -21.29 -7.41 10.00
C THR A 87 -20.34 -7.91 8.95
N LEU A 88 -19.20 -8.43 9.38
CA LEU A 88 -18.23 -9.10 8.54
C LEU A 88 -18.37 -10.61 8.71
N LYS A 89 -18.21 -11.34 7.61
CA LYS A 89 -18.27 -12.79 7.59
C LYS A 89 -16.96 -13.33 7.07
N GLY A 90 -16.36 -14.27 7.77
CA GLY A 90 -15.11 -14.88 7.34
C GLY A 90 -14.89 -16.27 7.90
N TRP A 91 -13.96 -16.97 7.30
CA TRP A 91 -13.48 -18.26 7.77
C TRP A 91 -12.39 -18.03 8.83
N ARG A 92 -12.06 -19.04 9.59
CA ARG A 92 -10.88 -19.04 10.45
C ARG A 92 -9.63 -18.92 9.58
N GLY A 93 -8.68 -18.08 9.96
CA GLY A 93 -7.50 -17.74 9.15
C GLY A 93 -7.71 -16.64 8.11
N GLU A 94 -8.94 -16.18 7.87
CA GLU A 94 -9.25 -15.15 6.88
C GLU A 94 -9.09 -13.73 7.44
N ARG A 95 -8.73 -12.79 6.57
CA ARG A 95 -8.74 -11.35 6.85
C ARG A 95 -10.02 -10.74 6.30
N VAL A 96 -10.81 -10.13 7.17
CA VAL A 96 -12.03 -9.41 6.80
C VAL A 96 -11.87 -7.93 7.10
N ASN A 97 -12.48 -7.07 6.28
CA ASN A 97 -12.23 -5.64 6.33
C ASN A 97 -13.54 -4.85 6.36
N ALA A 98 -13.49 -3.69 7.00
CA ALA A 98 -14.52 -2.67 6.98
C ALA A 98 -13.89 -1.28 6.85
N GLN A 99 -14.68 -0.31 6.46
CA GLN A 99 -14.27 1.08 6.38
C GLN A 99 -15.23 1.95 7.19
N ALA A 100 -14.70 2.64 8.21
CA ALA A 100 -15.42 3.70 8.89
C ALA A 100 -15.10 5.03 8.20
N VAL A 101 -16.08 5.91 8.11
CA VAL A 101 -15.92 7.21 7.47
C VAL A 101 -16.29 8.30 8.48
N VAL A 102 -15.35 9.19 8.74
CA VAL A 102 -15.53 10.41 9.52
C VAL A 102 -15.62 11.56 8.54
N TRP A 103 -16.61 12.46 8.72
CA TRP A 103 -16.64 13.73 7.99
C TRP A 103 -17.11 14.82 8.94
N THR A 104 -16.49 15.99 8.82
CA THR A 104 -16.70 17.06 9.81
C THR A 104 -16.72 18.44 9.19
N GLY A 105 -17.64 19.28 9.61
CA GLY A 105 -17.67 20.69 9.26
C GLY A 105 -16.81 21.58 10.18
N THR A 106 -16.31 21.02 11.28
CA THR A 106 -15.44 21.69 12.26
C THR A 106 -14.17 20.87 12.44
N GLU A 107 -13.08 21.48 12.90
CA GLU A 107 -11.84 20.78 13.17
C GLU A 107 -12.02 19.70 14.26
N VAL A 108 -11.44 18.53 14.04
CA VAL A 108 -11.19 17.47 15.06
C VAL A 108 -9.69 17.44 15.31
N LYS A 109 -9.27 17.85 16.50
CA LYS A 109 -7.85 18.14 16.79
C LYS A 109 -6.99 16.88 16.93
N ASP A 110 -7.56 15.81 17.47
CA ASP A 110 -6.85 14.58 17.81
C ASP A 110 -7.73 13.36 17.53
N LEU A 111 -8.09 13.20 16.24
CA LEU A 111 -8.86 12.03 15.81
C LEU A 111 -8.05 10.77 16.06
N ASN A 112 -8.59 9.89 16.87
CA ASN A 112 -8.01 8.60 17.16
C ASN A 112 -9.09 7.52 17.30
N PHE A 113 -8.67 6.27 17.46
CA PHE A 113 -9.61 5.16 17.57
C PHE A 113 -9.06 4.05 18.46
N SER A 114 -9.97 3.26 19.03
CA SER A 114 -9.66 2.04 19.76
C SER A 114 -10.77 1.02 19.57
N PHE A 115 -10.48 -0.23 19.90
CA PHE A 115 -11.49 -1.29 19.91
C PHE A 115 -11.97 -1.60 21.32
N THR A 116 -13.21 -2.09 21.44
CA THR A 116 -13.67 -2.81 22.62
C THR A 116 -13.31 -4.28 22.47
N ASP A 117 -13.45 -5.06 23.56
CA ASP A 117 -13.39 -6.52 23.48
C ASP A 117 -14.42 -7.07 22.49
N PHE A 118 -14.02 -8.11 21.75
CA PHE A 118 -14.91 -8.86 20.86
C PHE A 118 -15.23 -10.21 21.46
N LYS A 119 -16.47 -10.40 21.89
CA LYS A 119 -16.92 -11.62 22.57
C LYS A 119 -18.15 -12.24 21.90
N ASP A 120 -18.21 -13.57 21.91
CA ASP A 120 -19.41 -14.30 21.55
C ASP A 120 -20.36 -14.49 22.74
N LYS A 121 -21.52 -15.07 22.52
CA LYS A 121 -22.52 -15.34 23.57
C LYS A 121 -22.07 -16.37 24.62
N LYS A 122 -21.02 -17.14 24.34
CA LYS A 122 -20.45 -18.16 25.22
C LYS A 122 -19.28 -17.64 26.04
N GLY A 123 -18.86 -16.39 25.81
CA GLY A 123 -17.72 -15.76 26.47
C GLY A 123 -16.39 -16.00 25.77
N ASN A 124 -16.35 -16.68 24.60
CA ASN A 124 -15.13 -16.74 23.81
C ASN A 124 -14.79 -15.34 23.28
N SER A 125 -13.51 -14.99 23.20
CA SER A 125 -13.03 -13.70 22.71
C SER A 125 -12.10 -13.87 21.52
N LEU A 126 -12.09 -12.87 20.63
CA LEU A 126 -11.01 -12.66 19.69
C LEU A 126 -9.94 -11.79 20.37
N SER A 127 -8.66 -12.11 20.16
CA SER A 127 -7.58 -11.33 20.76
C SER A 127 -7.47 -9.94 20.12
N ASP A 128 -6.91 -8.98 20.88
CA ASP A 128 -6.73 -7.61 20.40
C ASP A 128 -5.81 -7.55 19.16
N GLU A 129 -4.82 -8.47 19.09
CA GLU A 129 -3.91 -8.57 17.95
C GLU A 129 -4.62 -8.97 16.65
N ALA A 130 -5.81 -9.56 16.73
CA ALA A 130 -6.64 -9.87 15.57
C ALA A 130 -7.13 -8.60 14.86
N PHE A 131 -7.18 -7.47 15.56
CA PHE A 131 -7.71 -6.21 15.03
C PHE A 131 -6.60 -5.22 14.74
N LYS A 132 -6.67 -4.63 13.55
CA LYS A 132 -5.85 -3.49 13.16
C LYS A 132 -6.73 -2.42 12.53
N ALA A 133 -6.38 -1.17 12.78
CA ALA A 133 -6.99 -0.08 12.06
C ALA A 133 -5.91 0.95 11.68
N GLY A 134 -6.18 1.71 10.61
CA GLY A 134 -5.30 2.75 10.12
C GLY A 134 -6.08 3.84 9.42
N PHE A 135 -5.54 5.05 9.42
CA PHE A 135 -6.09 6.14 8.63
C PHE A 135 -5.84 5.88 7.16
N ILE A 136 -6.85 6.09 6.31
CA ILE A 136 -6.62 6.06 4.87
C ILE A 136 -6.17 7.45 4.46
N ARG A 137 -4.92 7.52 3.95
CA ARG A 137 -4.29 8.77 3.54
C ARG A 137 -4.72 9.12 2.12
N TYR A 138 -4.45 10.34 1.71
CA TYR A 138 -4.93 10.86 0.45
C TYR A 138 -3.83 10.91 -0.60
N VAL A 139 -4.17 10.50 -1.82
CA VAL A 139 -3.32 10.63 -3.02
C VAL A 139 -4.00 11.50 -4.06
N MET A 140 -3.18 12.21 -4.85
CA MET A 140 -3.67 12.96 -5.99
C MET A 140 -4.03 11.99 -7.12
N THR A 141 -5.24 12.13 -7.64
CA THR A 141 -5.73 11.30 -8.73
C THR A 141 -6.74 12.05 -9.60
N ASP A 142 -6.92 11.57 -10.82
CA ASP A 142 -8.00 11.94 -11.73
C ASP A 142 -9.13 10.90 -11.78
N GLU A 143 -9.14 9.97 -10.85
CA GLU A 143 -10.07 8.83 -10.82
C GLU A 143 -11.54 9.24 -10.83
N LEU A 144 -11.87 10.34 -10.16
CA LEU A 144 -13.24 10.85 -10.06
C LEU A 144 -13.52 11.93 -11.11
N ASN A 145 -13.02 11.80 -12.31
CA ASN A 145 -13.13 12.73 -13.42
C ASN A 145 -14.44 13.49 -13.53
N LYS A 146 -14.40 14.61 -14.26
CA LYS A 146 -15.57 15.43 -14.59
C LYS A 146 -16.68 14.64 -15.29
N ASP A 147 -16.30 13.66 -16.13
CA ASP A 147 -17.24 12.81 -16.88
C ASP A 147 -17.61 11.51 -16.15
N GLY A 148 -17.07 11.28 -14.94
CA GLY A 148 -17.30 10.05 -14.16
C GLY A 148 -16.68 8.80 -14.76
N ARG A 149 -15.84 8.91 -15.77
CA ARG A 149 -15.18 7.78 -16.44
C ARG A 149 -13.72 7.68 -16.01
N GLY A 150 -13.43 6.79 -15.10
CA GLY A 150 -12.05 6.36 -14.86
C GLY A 150 -11.57 5.55 -16.06
N ALA A 151 -10.40 5.82 -16.61
CA ALA A 151 -9.87 5.01 -17.70
C ALA A 151 -8.36 5.14 -17.84
N CYS A 152 -7.73 4.05 -18.29
CA CYS A 152 -6.39 4.09 -18.86
C CYS A 152 -6.48 4.56 -20.33
N GLY A 153 -5.50 5.32 -20.79
CA GLY A 153 -5.39 5.75 -22.20
C GLY A 153 -5.12 7.23 -22.37
N HIS A 154 -5.04 7.66 -23.60
CA HIS A 154 -4.83 9.07 -23.92
C HIS A 154 -6.10 9.87 -23.62
N ARG A 155 -5.97 10.77 -22.66
CA ARG A 155 -7.01 11.70 -22.26
C ARG A 155 -6.49 13.12 -22.41
N GLN A 156 -7.37 14.05 -22.74
CA GLN A 156 -7.02 15.45 -22.79
C GLN A 156 -6.99 16.04 -21.38
N ALA A 157 -6.06 16.95 -21.09
CA ALA A 157 -5.98 17.60 -19.78
C ALA A 157 -7.29 18.27 -19.33
N VAL A 158 -8.12 18.70 -20.27
CA VAL A 158 -9.45 19.29 -20.00
C VAL A 158 -10.44 18.27 -19.42
N ASP A 159 -10.22 16.97 -19.62
CA ASP A 159 -11.08 15.90 -19.13
C ASP A 159 -10.73 15.48 -17.69
N TYR A 160 -9.60 15.97 -17.16
CA TYR A 160 -9.13 15.62 -15.83
C TYR A 160 -9.75 16.50 -14.76
N ASP A 161 -9.99 15.92 -13.62
CA ASP A 161 -10.39 16.59 -12.40
C ASP A 161 -9.53 16.05 -11.25
N SER A 162 -8.32 16.60 -11.16
CA SER A 162 -7.34 16.18 -10.13
C SER A 162 -7.83 16.58 -8.75
N LEU A 163 -7.95 15.61 -7.87
CA LEU A 163 -8.35 15.82 -6.48
C LEU A 163 -7.69 14.77 -5.58
N LEU A 164 -7.73 15.01 -4.29
CA LEU A 164 -7.26 14.05 -3.30
C LEU A 164 -8.35 13.02 -2.99
N VAL A 165 -8.03 11.74 -3.17
CA VAL A 165 -8.89 10.61 -2.75
C VAL A 165 -8.15 9.71 -1.77
N ALA A 166 -8.91 9.10 -0.87
CA ALA A 166 -8.38 8.18 0.12
C ALA A 166 -7.95 6.86 -0.55
N ASP A 167 -6.69 6.45 -0.36
CA ASP A 167 -6.13 5.24 -0.97
C ASP A 167 -5.15 4.48 -0.04
N PRO A 168 -3.95 4.97 0.32
CA PRO A 168 -3.02 4.19 1.13
C PRO A 168 -3.44 4.13 2.60
N ILE A 169 -3.33 2.94 3.19
CA ILE A 169 -3.67 2.70 4.59
C ILE A 169 -2.43 2.91 5.46
N ASP A 170 -2.46 3.92 6.32
CA ASP A 170 -1.40 4.21 7.29
C ASP A 170 -1.74 3.61 8.66
N THR A 171 -1.15 2.48 8.97
CA THR A 171 -1.32 1.79 10.26
C THR A 171 -0.37 2.27 11.35
N ASN A 172 0.63 3.10 10.99
CA ASN A 172 1.62 3.62 11.94
C ASN A 172 1.10 4.85 12.68
N LEU A 173 0.32 5.69 11.99
CA LEU A 173 -0.25 6.88 12.57
C LEU A 173 -1.36 6.52 13.57
N LYS A 174 -1.20 6.96 14.82
CA LYS A 174 -2.14 6.63 15.91
C LYS A 174 -3.22 7.68 16.14
N SER A 175 -2.92 8.93 15.78
CA SER A 175 -3.88 10.03 15.79
C SER A 175 -3.51 11.08 14.74
N MET A 176 -4.47 11.90 14.37
CA MET A 176 -4.25 13.01 13.45
C MET A 176 -5.27 14.14 13.66
N SER A 177 -4.87 15.35 13.32
CA SER A 177 -5.83 16.46 13.15
C SER A 177 -6.56 16.30 11.82
N VAL A 178 -7.89 16.49 11.87
CA VAL A 178 -8.76 16.51 10.69
C VAL A 178 -9.34 17.91 10.56
N PRO A 179 -8.95 18.67 9.53
CA PRO A 179 -9.46 20.03 9.32
C PRO A 179 -10.97 20.05 9.11
N ALA A 180 -11.56 21.23 9.32
CA ALA A 180 -12.95 21.45 8.97
C ALA A 180 -13.23 21.16 7.48
N ARG A 181 -14.43 20.69 7.18
CA ARG A 181 -14.91 20.36 5.82
C ARG A 181 -14.05 19.28 5.14
N THR A 182 -13.70 18.28 5.93
CA THR A 182 -12.87 17.15 5.49
C THR A 182 -13.56 15.83 5.80
N VAL A 183 -13.36 14.88 4.89
CA VAL A 183 -13.70 13.47 5.07
C VAL A 183 -12.43 12.75 5.46
N GLN A 184 -12.46 11.88 6.45
CA GLN A 184 -11.32 11.05 6.86
C GLN A 184 -11.78 9.61 7.08
N PRO A 185 -11.48 8.71 6.14
CA PRO A 185 -11.77 7.29 6.30
C PRO A 185 -10.75 6.61 7.22
N ILE A 186 -11.24 5.56 7.89
CA ILE A 186 -10.47 4.67 8.76
C ILE A 186 -10.69 3.25 8.25
N TRP A 187 -9.61 2.58 7.86
CA TRP A 187 -9.65 1.17 7.51
C TRP A 187 -9.61 0.31 8.75
N VAL A 188 -10.46 -0.70 8.82
CA VAL A 188 -10.55 -1.66 9.92
C VAL A 188 -10.35 -3.05 9.35
N GLN A 189 -9.44 -3.80 9.93
CA GLN A 189 -9.16 -5.18 9.56
C GLN A 189 -9.29 -6.09 10.77
N CYS A 190 -9.91 -7.24 10.58
CA CYS A 190 -9.85 -8.35 11.52
C CYS A 190 -9.20 -9.57 10.83
N TRP A 191 -8.08 -10.05 11.37
CA TRP A 191 -7.51 -11.33 10.98
C TRP A 191 -8.04 -12.38 11.94
N ILE A 192 -9.04 -13.12 11.48
CA ILE A 192 -9.71 -14.15 12.28
C ILE A 192 -8.70 -15.26 12.60
N PRO A 193 -8.37 -15.51 13.88
CA PRO A 193 -7.41 -16.57 14.22
C PRO A 193 -7.90 -17.94 13.74
N GLN A 194 -6.99 -18.81 13.30
CA GLN A 194 -7.33 -20.20 12.96
C GLN A 194 -7.91 -20.95 14.15
N SER A 195 -7.46 -20.60 15.37
CA SER A 195 -7.95 -21.17 16.63
C SER A 195 -9.30 -20.61 17.09
N ALA A 196 -9.87 -19.61 16.39
CA ALA A 196 -11.13 -19.01 16.80
C ALA A 196 -12.27 -20.03 16.77
N THR A 197 -13.13 -20.02 17.76
CA THR A 197 -14.36 -20.81 17.77
C THR A 197 -15.37 -20.20 16.79
N SER A 198 -16.08 -21.03 16.03
CA SER A 198 -17.14 -20.53 15.15
C SER A 198 -18.26 -19.88 15.96
N GLY A 199 -18.75 -18.74 15.51
CA GLY A 199 -19.75 -17.95 16.23
C GLY A 199 -19.81 -16.51 15.78
N THR A 200 -20.66 -15.73 16.45
CA THR A 200 -20.77 -14.28 16.21
C THR A 200 -20.13 -13.53 17.36
N TYR A 201 -19.02 -12.87 17.08
CA TYR A 201 -18.31 -12.02 18.04
C TYR A 201 -18.78 -10.58 17.85
N LYS A 202 -19.09 -9.91 18.94
CA LYS A 202 -19.60 -8.55 18.97
C LYS A 202 -18.64 -7.65 19.72
N GLY A 203 -18.37 -6.50 19.13
CA GLY A 203 -17.54 -5.45 19.68
C GLY A 203 -17.79 -4.15 18.95
N ALA A 204 -16.91 -3.18 19.10
CA ALA A 204 -17.06 -1.88 18.49
C ALA A 204 -15.72 -1.21 18.19
N LEU A 205 -15.73 -0.33 17.21
CA LEU A 205 -14.73 0.70 16.99
C LEU A 205 -15.19 1.96 17.73
N LEU A 206 -14.37 2.47 18.64
CA LEU A 206 -14.58 3.73 19.34
C LEU A 206 -13.79 4.82 18.61
N VAL A 207 -14.47 5.78 18.02
CA VAL A 207 -13.86 6.95 17.33
C VAL A 207 -13.88 8.13 18.29
N LYS A 208 -12.74 8.76 18.50
CA LYS A 208 -12.52 9.76 19.55
C LYS A 208 -11.83 11.01 19.02
N ASP A 209 -11.97 12.11 19.76
CA ASP A 209 -11.17 13.34 19.66
C ASP A 209 -10.42 13.49 20.99
N GLY A 210 -9.16 13.15 21.02
CA GLY A 210 -8.41 12.95 22.25
C GLY A 210 -9.04 11.85 23.12
N SER A 211 -9.45 12.21 24.32
CA SER A 211 -10.18 11.30 25.24
C SER A 211 -11.69 11.30 25.02
N ARG A 212 -12.24 12.27 24.29
CA ARG A 212 -13.68 12.44 24.09
C ARG A 212 -14.20 11.45 23.04
N LEU A 213 -15.14 10.60 23.42
CA LEU A 213 -15.84 9.73 22.48
C LEU A 213 -16.71 10.58 21.53
N LEU A 214 -16.45 10.48 20.23
CA LEU A 214 -17.29 11.06 19.20
C LEU A 214 -18.42 10.11 18.80
N GLN A 215 -18.07 8.82 18.57
CA GLN A 215 -19.03 7.80 18.14
C GLN A 215 -18.51 6.42 18.46
N GLN A 216 -19.42 5.52 18.80
CA GLN A 216 -19.22 4.08 18.82
C GLN A 216 -19.85 3.48 17.55
N LEU A 217 -19.05 2.73 16.79
CA LEU A 217 -19.51 1.96 15.64
C LEU A 217 -19.47 0.47 16.00
N ASN A 218 -20.63 -0.17 16.04
CA ASN A 218 -20.75 -1.58 16.38
C ASN A 218 -20.26 -2.45 15.21
N LEU A 219 -19.55 -3.53 15.55
CA LEU A 219 -18.99 -4.46 14.58
C LEU A 219 -19.27 -5.89 15.02
N GLU A 220 -19.85 -6.67 14.15
CA GLU A 220 -20.04 -8.10 14.36
C GLU A 220 -19.14 -8.89 13.41
N ILE A 221 -18.41 -9.85 13.96
CA ILE A 221 -17.58 -10.78 13.18
C ILE A 221 -18.26 -12.16 13.24
N LEU A 222 -18.77 -12.60 12.11
CA LEU A 222 -19.38 -13.92 11.95
C LEU A 222 -18.30 -14.91 11.50
N VAL A 223 -17.77 -15.67 12.43
CA VAL A 223 -16.73 -16.68 12.21
C VAL A 223 -17.37 -18.00 11.79
N SER A 224 -17.06 -18.43 10.57
CA SER A 224 -17.48 -19.72 10.03
C SER A 224 -16.78 -20.89 10.73
N SER A 225 -17.39 -22.09 10.66
CA SER A 225 -16.71 -23.33 11.05
C SER A 225 -15.61 -23.77 10.06
N ARG A 226 -15.59 -23.18 8.87
CA ARG A 226 -14.57 -23.45 7.86
C ARG A 226 -13.26 -22.76 8.22
N GLU A 227 -12.18 -23.33 7.71
CA GLU A 227 -10.83 -22.80 7.86
C GLU A 227 -10.23 -22.49 6.49
N LEU A 228 -9.59 -21.34 6.37
CA LEU A 228 -8.82 -20.99 5.20
C LEU A 228 -7.47 -21.74 5.30
N PRO A 229 -7.09 -22.52 4.29
CA PRO A 229 -5.77 -23.15 4.26
C PRO A 229 -4.65 -22.11 4.36
N ALA A 230 -3.49 -22.50 4.84
CA ALA A 230 -2.33 -21.63 4.85
C ALA A 230 -2.01 -21.13 3.41
N PRO A 231 -1.55 -19.89 3.24
CA PRO A 231 -1.25 -19.36 1.90
C PRO A 231 -0.31 -20.23 1.08
N SER A 232 0.62 -20.93 1.72
CA SER A 232 1.53 -21.90 1.08
C SER A 232 0.81 -23.09 0.44
N GLU A 233 -0.41 -23.42 0.90
CA GLU A 233 -1.22 -24.56 0.43
C GLU A 233 -2.23 -24.16 -0.64
N TRP A 234 -2.37 -22.87 -0.95
CA TRP A 234 -3.31 -22.41 -1.95
C TRP A 234 -2.96 -22.93 -3.34
N ALA A 235 -3.97 -23.42 -4.06
CA ALA A 235 -3.80 -23.98 -5.40
C ALA A 235 -3.75 -22.90 -6.49
N TYR A 236 -4.30 -21.71 -6.25
CA TYR A 236 -4.27 -20.66 -7.25
C TYR A 236 -2.91 -19.96 -7.33
N HIS A 237 -2.66 -19.32 -8.46
CA HIS A 237 -1.43 -18.62 -8.76
C HIS A 237 -1.59 -17.12 -8.46
N LEU A 238 -0.87 -16.63 -7.45
CA LEU A 238 -0.74 -15.20 -7.20
C LEU A 238 0.59 -14.73 -7.78
N ASP A 239 0.54 -13.76 -8.67
CA ASP A 239 1.71 -13.13 -9.26
C ASP A 239 1.61 -11.60 -9.14
N LEU A 240 2.15 -11.06 -8.08
CA LEU A 240 2.31 -9.63 -7.88
C LEU A 240 3.72 -9.26 -8.33
N TRP A 241 3.82 -8.47 -9.36
CA TRP A 241 5.09 -8.07 -9.94
C TRP A 241 5.88 -7.17 -8.98
N GLN A 242 7.16 -7.49 -8.83
CA GLN A 242 8.07 -6.75 -7.98
C GLN A 242 8.97 -5.86 -8.84
N SER A 243 9.37 -4.70 -8.29
CA SER A 243 10.37 -3.83 -8.87
C SER A 243 11.58 -3.71 -7.94
N PRO A 244 12.60 -4.58 -8.05
CA PRO A 244 13.83 -4.45 -7.29
C PRO A 244 14.52 -3.10 -7.47
N PHE A 245 14.46 -2.55 -8.68
CA PHE A 245 15.03 -1.23 -8.99
C PHE A 245 14.39 -0.12 -8.15
N ALA A 246 13.06 -0.13 -8.00
CA ALA A 246 12.33 0.82 -7.16
C ALA A 246 12.71 0.68 -5.68
N VAL A 247 12.95 -0.55 -5.21
CA VAL A 247 13.40 -0.79 -3.84
C VAL A 247 14.79 -0.22 -3.61
N ALA A 248 15.75 -0.50 -4.52
CA ALA A 248 17.11 0.05 -4.42
C ALA A 248 17.10 1.58 -4.40
N ARG A 249 16.29 2.20 -5.27
CA ARG A 249 16.14 3.65 -5.36
C ARG A 249 15.54 4.22 -4.07
N TYR A 250 14.46 3.64 -3.58
CA TYR A 250 13.79 4.11 -2.38
C TYR A 250 14.70 4.09 -1.14
N TYR A 251 15.41 2.99 -0.94
CA TYR A 251 16.32 2.82 0.20
C TYR A 251 17.71 3.43 -0.04
N GLN A 252 17.98 3.94 -1.26
CA GLN A 252 19.26 4.50 -1.65
C GLN A 252 20.44 3.55 -1.38
N VAL A 253 20.28 2.31 -1.80
CA VAL A 253 21.30 1.25 -1.69
C VAL A 253 21.77 0.82 -3.06
N PRO A 254 23.03 0.36 -3.22
CA PRO A 254 23.54 -0.13 -4.49
C PRO A 254 22.72 -1.35 -4.96
N LEU A 255 22.37 -1.36 -6.23
CA LEU A 255 21.61 -2.44 -6.84
C LEU A 255 22.34 -3.79 -6.67
N TRP A 256 21.62 -4.81 -6.25
CA TRP A 256 22.11 -6.18 -6.01
C TRP A 256 23.17 -6.32 -4.92
N SER A 257 23.39 -5.26 -4.11
CA SER A 257 24.22 -5.36 -2.90
C SER A 257 23.51 -6.16 -1.80
N GLN A 258 24.24 -6.50 -0.74
CA GLN A 258 23.63 -7.16 0.42
C GLN A 258 22.59 -6.29 1.08
N GLU A 259 22.82 -4.98 1.16
CA GLU A 259 21.87 -4.01 1.71
C GLU A 259 20.58 -3.96 0.89
N HIS A 260 20.68 -4.09 -0.45
CA HIS A 260 19.52 -4.17 -1.32
C HIS A 260 18.72 -5.46 -1.09
N LEU A 261 19.39 -6.58 -1.01
CA LEU A 261 18.75 -7.87 -0.73
C LEU A 261 18.05 -7.86 0.65
N ASP A 262 18.69 -7.24 1.64
CA ASP A 262 18.10 -7.10 2.98
C ASP A 262 16.89 -6.16 2.98
N ALA A 263 16.89 -5.11 2.18
CA ALA A 263 15.73 -4.22 1.99
C ALA A 263 14.56 -4.92 1.27
N MET A 264 14.85 -5.83 0.34
CA MET A 264 13.83 -6.62 -0.37
C MET A 264 13.20 -7.71 0.51
N ARG A 265 13.97 -8.31 1.42
CA ARG A 265 13.55 -9.48 2.21
C ARG A 265 12.20 -9.32 2.91
N PRO A 266 11.88 -8.23 3.63
CA PRO A 266 10.59 -8.06 4.27
C PRO A 266 9.44 -7.96 3.27
N LEU A 267 9.68 -7.35 2.10
CA LEU A 267 8.68 -7.23 1.03
C LEU A 267 8.40 -8.61 0.41
N MET A 268 9.46 -9.37 0.10
CA MET A 268 9.33 -10.74 -0.42
C MET A 268 8.64 -11.66 0.59
N LYS A 269 8.93 -11.49 1.89
CA LYS A 269 8.22 -12.22 2.93
C LYS A 269 6.73 -11.88 2.95
N MET A 270 6.38 -10.61 2.82
CA MET A 270 4.98 -10.17 2.77
C MET A 270 4.23 -10.80 1.58
N LEU A 271 4.87 -10.88 0.41
CA LEU A 271 4.31 -11.54 -0.77
C LEU A 271 4.13 -13.05 -0.55
N ALA A 272 5.12 -13.71 0.05
CA ALA A 272 5.05 -15.13 0.40
C ALA A 272 3.92 -15.41 1.42
N ASP A 273 3.79 -14.56 2.44
CA ASP A 273 2.72 -14.64 3.44
C ASP A 273 1.32 -14.40 2.81
N ALA A 274 1.25 -13.70 1.68
CA ALA A 274 0.05 -13.53 0.88
C ALA A 274 -0.23 -14.70 -0.09
N GLY A 275 0.66 -15.70 -0.15
CA GLY A 275 0.50 -16.89 -0.98
C GLY A 275 1.22 -16.85 -2.32
N GLN A 276 2.06 -15.88 -2.59
CA GLN A 276 2.88 -15.83 -3.80
C GLN A 276 4.00 -16.85 -3.73
N LYS A 277 4.14 -17.66 -4.79
CA LYS A 277 5.13 -18.75 -4.89
C LYS A 277 6.14 -18.53 -6.01
N ILE A 278 6.01 -17.45 -6.75
CA ILE A 278 6.84 -17.12 -7.91
C ILE A 278 7.42 -15.72 -7.78
N ILE A 279 8.55 -15.53 -8.43
CA ILE A 279 9.20 -14.24 -8.57
C ILE A 279 9.24 -13.92 -10.06
N THR A 280 8.68 -12.77 -10.44
CA THR A 280 8.72 -12.30 -11.82
C THR A 280 10.03 -11.57 -12.06
N ALA A 281 10.81 -12.04 -13.04
CA ALA A 281 12.05 -11.43 -13.45
C ALA A 281 11.94 -10.80 -14.85
N THR A 282 12.48 -9.61 -15.01
CA THR A 282 12.53 -8.91 -16.28
C THR A 282 13.75 -9.35 -17.06
N LEU A 283 13.54 -9.88 -18.26
CA LEU A 283 14.59 -10.37 -19.15
C LEU A 283 15.02 -9.37 -20.24
N THR A 284 14.25 -8.29 -20.40
CA THR A 284 14.48 -7.29 -21.45
C THR A 284 14.74 -5.93 -20.84
N HIS A 285 15.48 -5.12 -21.59
CA HIS A 285 15.71 -3.72 -21.27
C HIS A 285 14.46 -2.89 -21.58
N LYS A 286 14.07 -2.00 -20.68
CA LYS A 286 12.91 -1.09 -20.80
C LYS A 286 11.61 -1.79 -21.20
N PRO A 287 11.13 -2.77 -20.44
CA PRO A 287 9.85 -3.39 -20.71
C PRO A 287 8.71 -2.38 -20.53
N TRP A 288 7.56 -2.66 -21.17
CA TRP A 288 6.39 -1.77 -21.14
C TRP A 288 5.84 -1.48 -19.72
N ASN A 289 6.03 -2.40 -18.81
CA ASN A 289 5.61 -2.27 -17.41
C ASN A 289 6.50 -1.34 -16.57
N GLY A 290 7.50 -0.72 -17.16
CA GLY A 290 8.30 0.36 -16.57
C GLY A 290 7.54 1.68 -16.47
N GLN A 291 6.29 1.65 -16.02
CA GLN A 291 5.46 2.85 -15.77
C GLN A 291 5.86 3.59 -14.48
N THR A 292 6.85 3.11 -13.80
CA THR A 292 7.50 3.82 -12.70
C THR A 292 8.42 4.89 -13.26
N GLU A 293 8.73 5.90 -12.46
CA GLU A 293 9.58 7.04 -12.86
C GLU A 293 10.95 6.67 -13.43
N ASP A 294 11.40 5.41 -13.23
CA ASP A 294 12.68 4.91 -13.71
C ASP A 294 12.52 3.75 -14.68
N TYR A 295 13.54 3.62 -15.52
CA TYR A 295 13.67 2.47 -16.39
C TYR A 295 13.91 1.19 -15.58
N PHE A 296 13.27 0.11 -16.00
CA PHE A 296 13.71 -1.22 -15.65
C PHE A 296 14.83 -1.65 -16.60
N GLU A 297 15.93 -2.06 -16.02
CA GLU A 297 16.95 -2.83 -16.70
C GLU A 297 16.57 -4.31 -16.68
N THR A 298 17.27 -5.12 -17.48
CA THR A 298 17.17 -6.56 -17.34
C THR A 298 17.63 -7.00 -15.94
N MET A 299 16.93 -7.94 -15.34
CA MET A 299 17.35 -8.57 -14.08
C MET A 299 18.31 -9.72 -14.30
N VAL A 300 18.60 -10.04 -15.57
CA VAL A 300 19.49 -11.13 -15.98
C VAL A 300 20.58 -10.54 -16.86
N THR A 301 21.82 -10.77 -16.49
CA THR A 301 22.97 -10.36 -17.30
C THR A 301 23.09 -11.29 -18.52
N TRP A 302 23.05 -10.72 -19.71
CA TRP A 302 23.22 -11.45 -20.97
C TRP A 302 24.66 -11.29 -21.44
N MET A 303 25.40 -12.40 -21.49
CA MET A 303 26.79 -12.40 -21.95
C MET A 303 26.94 -13.26 -23.19
N LYS A 304 27.43 -12.69 -24.28
CA LYS A 304 27.79 -13.44 -25.47
C LYS A 304 29.25 -13.90 -25.35
N ARG A 305 29.46 -15.21 -25.35
CA ARG A 305 30.78 -15.81 -25.31
C ARG A 305 31.50 -15.71 -26.64
N ALA A 306 32.82 -15.88 -26.63
CA ALA A 306 33.66 -15.84 -27.84
C ALA A 306 33.26 -16.89 -28.88
N ASP A 307 32.71 -18.01 -28.46
CA ASP A 307 32.21 -19.11 -29.32
C ASP A 307 30.82 -18.81 -29.92
N GLY A 308 30.26 -17.65 -29.64
CA GLY A 308 28.95 -17.22 -30.11
C GLY A 308 27.77 -17.68 -29.26
N THR A 309 27.98 -18.50 -28.22
CA THR A 309 26.95 -18.92 -27.29
C THR A 309 26.60 -17.80 -26.30
N TRP A 310 25.41 -17.90 -25.69
CA TRP A 310 24.95 -16.99 -24.64
C TRP A 310 25.12 -17.60 -23.25
N ALA A 311 25.49 -16.79 -22.29
CA ALA A 311 25.45 -17.10 -20.89
C ALA A 311 24.53 -16.07 -20.19
N PHE A 312 24.00 -16.50 -19.07
CA PHE A 312 23.08 -15.70 -18.23
C PHE A 312 23.58 -15.77 -16.79
N ASP A 313 23.46 -14.64 -16.07
CA ASP A 313 23.80 -14.53 -14.66
C ASP A 313 22.70 -13.72 -13.94
#